data_879592447cf0d419fdb5334c87111e9e
#
_entry.id   879592447cf0d419fdb5334c87111e9e
#
_cell.length_a   1.000
_cell.length_b   1.000
_cell.length_c   1.000
_cell.angle_alpha   90.00
_cell.angle_beta   90.00
_cell.angle_gamma   90.00
#
_symmetry.space_group_name_H-M   'P 1'
#
loop_
_entity.id
_entity.type
_entity.pdbx_description
1 polymer ?
#
loop_
_entity_poly.entity_id
_entity_poly.type
_entity_poly.pdbx_seq_one_letter_code
_entity_poly.pdbx_strand_id
1 'polypeptide(L)'
;VDTRLIANALVWAATTPNAAGEHFNLTNGEVFSWRDLWPTFADELGVEVGPDNPVSLGEFLPAKAEVWDRIVEKYGLRKLSIEEVLGESHYYADFCMAYGATEPPPPAFVSTVKIKQAGFTETWDTEESFRHWLRDLIDRNVLPSYR
;
A
#
# COMPACT_ATOMS: atom_id res chain seq x y z
N VAL A 1 2.59 3.28 5.98
CA VAL A 1 2.94 2.48 7.16
C VAL A 1 2.20 1.16 7.13
N ASP A 2 2.87 0.06 7.48
CA ASP A 2 2.27 -1.27 7.58
C ASP A 2 1.25 -1.35 8.72
N THR A 3 0.10 -1.96 8.47
CA THR A 3 -0.98 -2.07 9.47
C THR A 3 -0.60 -2.92 10.68
N ARG A 4 0.30 -3.89 10.51
CA ARG A 4 0.83 -4.72 11.62
C ARG A 4 1.72 -3.89 12.53
N LEU A 5 2.53 -2.97 11.98
CA LEU A 5 3.32 -2.02 12.77
C LEU A 5 2.40 -1.06 13.56
N ILE A 6 1.29 -0.61 12.95
CA ILE A 6 0.28 0.19 13.65
C ILE A 6 -0.31 -0.62 14.83
N ALA A 7 -0.68 -1.89 14.60
CA ALA A 7 -1.21 -2.74 15.66
C ALA A 7 -0.22 -2.93 16.81
N ASN A 8 1.06 -3.18 16.49
CA ASN A 8 2.11 -3.30 17.52
C ASN A 8 2.30 -2.00 18.30
N ALA A 9 2.29 -0.85 17.62
CA ALA A 9 2.39 0.44 18.26
C ALA A 9 1.19 0.73 19.19
N LEU A 10 -0.02 0.34 18.79
CA LEU A 10 -1.22 0.48 19.64
C LEU A 10 -1.12 -0.39 20.90
N VAL A 11 -0.67 -1.65 20.77
CA VAL A 11 -0.45 -2.55 21.92
C VAL A 11 0.62 -1.96 22.84
N TRP A 12 1.74 -1.50 22.29
CA TRP A 12 2.79 -0.84 23.06
C TRP A 12 2.25 0.41 23.80
N ALA A 13 1.51 1.26 23.10
CA ALA A 13 0.96 2.48 23.70
C ALA A 13 -0.05 2.21 24.83
N ALA A 14 -0.84 1.13 24.71
CA ALA A 14 -1.80 0.72 25.72
C ALA A 14 -1.15 0.18 27.00
N THR A 15 0.10 -0.27 26.94
CA THR A 15 0.79 -0.97 28.03
C THR A 15 2.00 -0.20 28.59
N THR A 16 2.40 0.90 27.95
CA THR A 16 3.62 1.65 28.29
C THR A 16 3.28 2.99 28.95
N PRO A 17 3.73 3.25 30.19
CA PRO A 17 3.48 4.53 30.86
C PRO A 17 3.97 5.76 30.07
N ASN A 18 5.08 5.64 29.33
CA ASN A 18 5.64 6.73 28.52
C ASN A 18 4.73 7.14 27.34
N ALA A 19 3.71 6.36 27.03
CA ALA A 19 2.76 6.66 25.97
C ALA A 19 1.49 7.38 26.50
N ALA A 20 1.28 7.41 27.81
CA ALA A 20 0.06 7.93 28.41
C ALA A 20 -0.12 9.43 28.14
N GLY A 21 -1.22 9.80 27.48
CA GLY A 21 -1.56 11.20 27.14
C GLY A 21 -0.70 11.81 26.03
N GLU A 22 0.11 11.02 25.33
CA GLU A 22 1.02 11.49 24.30
C GLU A 22 0.49 11.23 22.87
N HIS A 23 0.98 12.04 21.91
CA HIS A 23 0.73 11.87 20.49
C HIS A 23 2.04 11.53 19.79
N PHE A 24 1.99 10.53 18.92
CA PHE A 24 3.17 10.06 18.19
C PHE A 24 2.90 9.99 16.69
N ASN A 25 3.92 10.32 15.90
CA ASN A 25 3.96 9.95 14.50
C ASN A 25 4.54 8.54 14.37
N LEU A 26 3.98 7.78 13.44
CA LEU A 26 4.45 6.43 13.13
C LEU A 26 4.63 6.27 11.62
N THR A 27 5.79 5.70 11.23
CA THR A 27 6.11 5.29 9.85
C THR A 27 6.83 3.95 9.90
N ASN A 28 7.03 3.30 8.75
CA ASN A 28 7.85 2.08 8.69
C ASN A 28 9.30 2.31 9.14
N GLY A 29 9.79 3.56 9.09
CA GLY A 29 11.12 3.94 9.58
C GLY A 29 12.10 4.32 8.50
N GLU A 30 11.69 4.29 7.24
CA GLU A 30 12.49 4.66 6.06
C GLU A 30 11.79 5.71 5.19
N VAL A 31 12.51 6.22 4.22
CA VAL A 31 12.00 7.08 3.14
C VAL A 31 11.94 6.24 1.88
N PHE A 32 10.84 6.32 1.16
CA PHE A 32 10.65 5.64 -0.13
C PHE A 32 10.00 6.58 -1.14
N SER A 33 10.08 6.25 -2.41
CA SER A 33 9.26 6.84 -3.46
C SER A 33 8.40 5.78 -4.14
N TRP A 34 7.26 6.17 -4.68
CA TRP A 34 6.42 5.25 -5.46
C TRP A 34 7.16 4.70 -6.68
N ARG A 35 8.03 5.50 -7.29
CA ARG A 35 8.84 5.06 -8.44
C ARG A 35 9.77 3.90 -8.08
N ASP A 36 10.35 3.91 -6.87
CA ASP A 36 11.24 2.85 -6.41
C ASP A 36 10.49 1.55 -6.08
N LEU A 37 9.18 1.63 -5.79
CA LEU A 37 8.35 0.47 -5.48
C LEU A 37 7.82 -0.27 -6.73
N TRP A 38 7.77 0.36 -7.91
CA TRP A 38 7.26 -0.29 -9.12
C TRP A 38 8.00 -1.58 -9.49
N PRO A 39 9.35 -1.65 -9.45
CA PRO A 39 10.06 -2.89 -9.69
C PRO A 39 9.67 -4.01 -8.70
N THR A 40 9.44 -3.66 -7.45
CA THR A 40 8.99 -4.60 -6.41
C THR A 40 7.60 -5.18 -6.72
N PHE A 41 6.66 -4.33 -7.15
CA PHE A 41 5.32 -4.79 -7.58
C PHE A 41 5.39 -5.68 -8.81
N ALA A 42 6.17 -5.28 -9.83
CA ALA A 42 6.33 -6.03 -11.06
C ALA A 42 6.95 -7.41 -10.81
N ASP A 43 8.01 -7.47 -9.99
CA ASP A 43 8.64 -8.72 -9.60
C ASP A 43 7.68 -9.64 -8.85
N GLU A 44 6.95 -9.12 -7.87
CA GLU A 44 6.01 -9.93 -7.09
C GLU A 44 4.85 -10.47 -7.93
N LEU A 45 4.38 -9.69 -8.89
CA LEU A 45 3.30 -10.08 -9.79
C LEU A 45 3.79 -10.87 -11.02
N GLY A 46 5.10 -11.01 -11.22
CA GLY A 46 5.67 -11.72 -12.37
C GLY A 46 5.47 -11.01 -13.71
N VAL A 47 5.48 -9.68 -13.71
CA VAL A 47 5.31 -8.84 -14.90
C VAL A 47 6.49 -7.88 -15.07
N GLU A 48 6.69 -7.34 -16.27
CA GLU A 48 7.70 -6.31 -16.51
C GLU A 48 7.15 -4.91 -16.21
N VAL A 49 8.02 -4.03 -15.73
CA VAL A 49 7.68 -2.59 -15.59
C VAL A 49 7.56 -1.98 -16.99
N GLY A 50 6.37 -1.51 -17.33
CA GLY A 50 6.12 -0.81 -18.60
C GLY A 50 6.70 0.61 -18.62
N PRO A 51 6.64 1.29 -19.78
CA PRO A 51 6.98 2.71 -19.88
C PRO A 51 6.01 3.56 -19.09
N ASP A 52 6.46 4.77 -18.71
CA ASP A 52 5.60 5.75 -18.04
C ASP A 52 4.33 6.01 -18.87
N ASN A 53 3.17 5.77 -18.28
CA ASN A 53 1.86 5.97 -18.90
C ASN A 53 0.89 6.55 -17.85
N PRO A 54 0.94 7.87 -17.59
CA PRO A 54 0.08 8.50 -16.59
C PRO A 54 -1.40 8.37 -16.98
N VAL A 55 -2.18 7.74 -16.10
CA VAL A 55 -3.63 7.58 -16.24
C VAL A 55 -4.31 7.84 -14.90
N SER A 56 -5.54 8.35 -14.92
CA SER A 56 -6.36 8.36 -13.70
C SER A 56 -6.78 6.94 -13.38
N LEU A 57 -6.36 6.41 -12.25
CA LEU A 57 -6.81 5.10 -11.77
C LEU A 57 -8.29 5.17 -11.35
N GLY A 58 -8.73 6.33 -10.86
CA GLY A 58 -10.14 6.60 -10.52
C GLY A 58 -11.10 6.46 -11.69
N GLU A 59 -10.64 6.79 -12.91
CA GLU A 59 -11.43 6.63 -14.13
C GLU A 59 -11.14 5.30 -14.84
N PHE A 60 -9.88 4.90 -14.89
CA PHE A 60 -9.43 3.74 -15.66
C PHE A 60 -9.93 2.42 -15.07
N LEU A 61 -9.79 2.22 -13.76
CA LEU A 61 -10.08 0.92 -13.16
C LEU A 61 -11.59 0.57 -13.14
N PRO A 62 -12.51 1.46 -12.75
CA PRO A 62 -13.93 1.16 -12.81
C PRO A 62 -14.42 0.81 -14.22
N ALA A 63 -13.84 1.44 -15.26
CA ALA A 63 -14.16 1.15 -16.65
C ALA A 63 -13.69 -0.25 -17.14
N LYS A 64 -12.98 -1.02 -16.29
CA LYS A 64 -12.46 -2.37 -16.59
C LYS A 64 -13.26 -3.51 -15.93
N ALA A 65 -14.47 -3.24 -15.46
CA ALA A 65 -15.29 -4.27 -14.78
C ALA A 65 -15.41 -5.58 -15.59
N GLU A 66 -15.75 -5.51 -16.87
CA GLU A 66 -15.85 -6.71 -17.73
C GLU A 66 -14.51 -7.45 -17.90
N VAL A 67 -13.38 -6.71 -17.86
CA VAL A 67 -12.05 -7.33 -17.91
C VAL A 67 -11.77 -8.06 -16.60
N TRP A 68 -12.15 -7.44 -15.48
CA TRP A 68 -12.01 -8.02 -14.15
C TRP A 68 -12.83 -9.32 -14.04
N ASP A 69 -14.09 -9.33 -14.48
CA ASP A 69 -14.95 -10.52 -14.44
C ASP A 69 -14.31 -11.69 -15.20
N ARG A 70 -13.73 -11.43 -16.37
CA ARG A 70 -13.00 -12.46 -17.13
C ARG A 70 -11.74 -12.95 -16.41
N ILE A 71 -11.05 -12.09 -15.67
CA ILE A 71 -9.88 -12.47 -14.84
C ILE A 71 -10.35 -13.37 -13.70
N VAL A 72 -11.42 -12.98 -13.01
CA VAL A 72 -12.01 -13.77 -11.92
C VAL A 72 -12.37 -15.17 -12.40
N GLU A 73 -13.04 -15.29 -13.56
CA GLU A 73 -13.41 -16.59 -14.14
C GLU A 73 -12.18 -17.40 -14.57
N LYS A 74 -11.25 -16.77 -15.29
CA LYS A 74 -10.06 -17.43 -15.83
C LYS A 74 -9.16 -18.04 -14.75
N TYR A 75 -8.98 -17.33 -13.64
CA TYR A 75 -8.05 -17.72 -12.57
C TYR A 75 -8.77 -18.34 -11.35
N GLY A 76 -10.10 -18.50 -11.39
CA GLY A 76 -10.86 -19.07 -10.29
C GLY A 76 -10.80 -18.25 -9.01
N LEU A 77 -10.76 -16.93 -9.14
CA LEU A 77 -10.65 -16.02 -7.99
C LEU A 77 -11.95 -15.98 -7.19
N ARG A 78 -11.89 -15.35 -6.01
CA ARG A 78 -13.11 -15.03 -5.24
C ARG A 78 -14.02 -14.15 -6.09
N LYS A 79 -15.30 -14.47 -6.11
CA LYS A 79 -16.32 -13.72 -6.86
C LYS A 79 -16.62 -12.38 -6.19
N LEU A 80 -15.69 -11.44 -6.34
CA LEU A 80 -15.81 -10.05 -5.91
C LEU A 80 -15.89 -9.16 -7.15
N SER A 81 -16.78 -8.19 -7.15
CA SER A 81 -16.80 -7.17 -8.20
C SER A 81 -15.56 -6.30 -8.16
N ILE A 82 -15.27 -5.59 -9.25
CA ILE A 82 -14.13 -4.67 -9.26
C ILE A 82 -14.28 -3.56 -8.19
N GLU A 83 -15.51 -3.10 -7.96
CA GLU A 83 -15.83 -2.10 -6.94
C GLU A 83 -15.55 -2.62 -5.53
N GLU A 84 -15.89 -3.89 -5.25
CA GLU A 84 -15.62 -4.52 -3.95
C GLU A 84 -14.12 -4.68 -3.71
N VAL A 85 -13.34 -4.97 -4.75
CA VAL A 85 -11.88 -5.09 -4.66
C VAL A 85 -11.21 -3.73 -4.50
N LEU A 86 -11.65 -2.73 -5.26
CA LEU A 86 -11.04 -1.40 -5.26
C LEU A 86 -11.44 -0.58 -4.01
N GLY A 87 -12.71 -0.66 -3.59
CA GLY A 87 -13.25 0.31 -2.63
C GLY A 87 -12.97 1.73 -3.10
N GLU A 88 -12.30 2.53 -2.29
CA GLU A 88 -11.86 3.90 -2.60
C GLU A 88 -10.36 3.98 -2.93
N SER A 89 -9.64 2.86 -3.00
CA SER A 89 -8.17 2.83 -3.09
C SER A 89 -7.63 3.44 -4.39
N HIS A 90 -8.37 3.38 -5.48
CA HIS A 90 -8.00 3.94 -6.78
C HIS A 90 -7.96 5.47 -6.77
N TYR A 91 -8.89 6.13 -6.07
CA TYR A 91 -8.84 7.59 -5.87
C TYR A 91 -7.70 7.99 -4.96
N TYR A 92 -7.46 7.19 -3.90
CA TYR A 92 -6.35 7.44 -3.00
C TYR A 92 -4.99 7.26 -3.71
N ALA A 93 -4.88 6.30 -4.63
CA ALA A 93 -3.68 6.11 -5.43
C ALA A 93 -3.44 7.31 -6.37
N ASP A 94 -4.46 7.84 -7.04
CA ASP A 94 -4.34 9.07 -7.85
C ASP A 94 -3.83 10.25 -7.00
N PHE A 95 -4.35 10.41 -5.79
CA PHE A 95 -3.86 11.42 -4.84
C PHE A 95 -2.40 11.18 -4.44
N CYS A 96 -2.03 9.96 -4.06
CA CYS A 96 -0.66 9.62 -3.64
C CYS A 96 0.36 9.78 -4.76
N MET A 97 -0.03 9.51 -6.01
CA MET A 97 0.81 9.63 -7.20
C MET A 97 0.74 11.02 -7.85
N ALA A 98 0.00 11.95 -7.22
CA ALA A 98 -0.19 13.32 -7.69
C ALA A 98 -0.70 13.39 -9.15
N TYR A 99 -1.60 12.49 -9.56
CA TYR A 99 -2.19 12.51 -10.90
C TYR A 99 -2.88 13.85 -11.16
N GLY A 100 -2.61 14.44 -12.34
CA GLY A 100 -3.16 15.74 -12.74
C GLY A 100 -2.54 16.96 -12.06
N ALA A 101 -1.57 16.79 -11.17
CA ALA A 101 -0.84 17.92 -10.59
C ALA A 101 0.06 18.58 -11.66
N THR A 102 0.03 19.91 -11.71
CA THR A 102 0.87 20.70 -12.63
C THR A 102 2.34 20.75 -12.20
N GLU A 103 2.57 20.61 -10.90
CA GLU A 103 3.90 20.57 -10.29
C GLU A 103 3.98 19.39 -9.31
N PRO A 104 5.14 18.72 -9.19
CA PRO A 104 5.31 17.68 -8.19
C PRO A 104 5.04 18.23 -6.79
N PRO A 105 4.27 17.56 -5.94
CA PRO A 105 4.10 17.98 -4.56
C PRO A 105 5.44 17.93 -3.82
N PRO A 106 5.66 18.81 -2.83
CA PRO A 106 6.87 18.75 -2.03
C PRO A 106 6.97 17.40 -1.29
N PRO A 107 8.18 16.88 -1.09
CA PRO A 107 8.37 15.66 -0.30
C PRO A 107 7.75 15.81 1.09
N ALA A 108 7.00 14.79 1.52
CA ALA A 108 6.40 14.74 2.85
C ALA A 108 7.26 13.87 3.78
N PHE A 109 7.85 14.50 4.79
CA PHE A 109 8.65 13.82 5.80
C PHE A 109 7.96 13.85 7.16
N VAL A 110 7.97 12.72 7.84
CA VAL A 110 7.38 12.57 9.16
C VAL A 110 8.45 12.10 10.14
N SER A 111 8.70 12.89 11.19
CA SER A 111 9.65 12.51 12.24
C SER A 111 9.05 11.47 13.19
N THR A 112 9.76 10.37 13.39
CA THR A 112 9.44 9.32 14.37
C THR A 112 10.36 9.33 15.59
N VAL A 113 11.14 10.39 15.77
CA VAL A 113 12.11 10.49 16.88
C VAL A 113 11.41 10.38 18.24
N LYS A 114 10.30 11.08 18.43
CA LYS A 114 9.56 11.09 19.70
C LYS A 114 9.11 9.67 20.12
N ILE A 115 8.51 8.90 19.22
CA ILE A 115 8.03 7.56 19.55
C ILE A 115 9.20 6.61 19.86
N LYS A 116 10.33 6.73 19.13
CA LYS A 116 11.54 5.94 19.39
C LYS A 116 12.16 6.28 20.74
N GLN A 117 12.23 7.56 21.09
CA GLN A 117 12.70 8.00 22.41
C GLN A 117 11.78 7.56 23.54
N ALA A 118 10.48 7.42 23.30
CA ALA A 118 9.53 6.88 24.27
C ALA A 118 9.64 5.34 24.43
N GLY A 119 10.38 4.64 23.56
CA GLY A 119 10.70 3.23 23.69
C GLY A 119 10.12 2.30 22.61
N PHE A 120 9.33 2.81 21.65
CA PHE A 120 8.90 2.04 20.50
C PHE A 120 9.89 2.20 19.35
N THR A 121 10.78 1.22 19.17
CA THR A 121 11.89 1.28 18.21
C THR A 121 11.70 0.39 16.99
N GLU A 122 10.57 -0.31 16.89
CA GLU A 122 10.27 -1.19 15.78
C GLU A 122 10.26 -0.44 14.44
N THR A 123 10.83 -1.07 13.42
CA THR A 123 10.87 -0.56 12.04
C THR A 123 10.56 -1.70 11.08
N TRP A 124 10.01 -1.36 9.91
CA TRP A 124 9.63 -2.31 8.88
C TRP A 124 10.14 -1.86 7.53
N ASP A 125 10.54 -2.83 6.71
CA ASP A 125 10.87 -2.60 5.32
C ASP A 125 9.59 -2.38 4.52
N THR A 126 9.52 -1.29 3.75
CA THR A 126 8.32 -0.91 2.98
C THR A 126 8.11 -1.84 1.80
N GLU A 127 9.17 -2.25 1.11
CA GLU A 127 9.06 -3.19 -0.02
C GLU A 127 8.56 -4.55 0.46
N GLU A 128 9.13 -5.08 1.53
CA GLU A 128 8.68 -6.35 2.12
C GLU A 128 7.25 -6.27 2.66
N SER A 129 6.83 -5.11 3.16
CA SER A 129 5.44 -4.87 3.55
C SER A 129 4.48 -5.00 2.36
N PHE A 130 4.80 -4.38 1.22
CA PHE A 130 4.00 -4.52 0.00
C PHE A 130 4.03 -5.95 -0.56
N ARG A 131 5.20 -6.61 -0.60
CA ARG A 131 5.31 -8.02 -1.01
C ARG A 131 4.42 -8.92 -0.16
N HIS A 132 4.45 -8.74 1.16
CA HIS A 132 3.62 -9.52 2.07
C HIS A 132 2.13 -9.37 1.74
N TRP A 133 1.64 -8.14 1.57
CA TRP A 133 0.21 -7.91 1.31
C TRP A 133 -0.21 -8.37 -0.09
N LEU A 134 0.65 -8.25 -1.09
CA LEU A 134 0.37 -8.82 -2.42
C LEU A 134 0.27 -10.35 -2.36
N ARG A 135 1.19 -11.02 -1.66
CA ARG A 135 1.13 -12.49 -1.44
C ARG A 135 -0.13 -12.90 -0.68
N ASP A 136 -0.49 -12.19 0.38
CA ASP A 136 -1.74 -12.45 1.13
C ASP A 136 -2.98 -12.36 0.21
N LEU A 137 -3.03 -11.36 -0.65
CA LEU A 137 -4.16 -11.22 -1.61
C LEU A 137 -4.17 -12.35 -2.64
N ILE A 138 -3.01 -12.81 -3.11
CA ILE A 138 -2.87 -13.96 -4.01
C ILE A 138 -3.28 -15.25 -3.29
N ASP A 139 -2.76 -15.51 -2.10
CA ASP A 139 -3.04 -16.71 -1.30
C ASP A 139 -4.52 -16.82 -0.93
N ARG A 140 -5.19 -15.68 -0.77
CA ARG A 140 -6.62 -15.59 -0.52
C ARG A 140 -7.48 -15.64 -1.79
N ASN A 141 -6.88 -15.85 -2.95
CA ASN A 141 -7.54 -15.84 -4.27
C ASN A 141 -8.30 -14.53 -4.56
N VAL A 142 -7.77 -13.39 -4.09
CA VAL A 142 -8.30 -12.06 -4.44
C VAL A 142 -7.60 -11.52 -5.69
N LEU A 143 -6.30 -11.75 -5.83
CA LEU A 143 -5.51 -11.43 -7.03
C LEU A 143 -5.02 -12.70 -7.71
N PRO A 144 -4.83 -12.68 -9.05
CA PRO A 144 -4.27 -13.81 -9.77
C PRO A 144 -2.76 -13.95 -9.50
N SER A 145 -2.26 -15.19 -9.49
CA SER A 145 -0.83 -15.47 -9.62
C SER A 145 -0.47 -15.59 -11.09
N TYR A 146 0.60 -14.92 -11.51
CA TYR A 146 1.18 -15.03 -12.85
C TYR A 146 2.49 -15.86 -12.86
N ARG A 147 2.87 -16.41 -11.70
CA ARG A 147 4.01 -17.32 -11.52
C ARG A 147 3.59 -18.77 -11.61
#